data_05ec8b534243ced0dd3b5d07631c896b
#
_entry.id   05ec8b534243ced0dd3b5d07631c896b
#
_cell.length_a   1.000
_cell.length_b   1.000
_cell.length_c   1.000
_cell.angle_alpha   90.00
_cell.angle_beta   90.00
_cell.angle_gamma   90.00
#
_symmetry.space_group_name_H-M   'P 1'
#
loop_
_entity.id
_entity.type
_entity.pdbx_description
1 polymer ?
#
loop_
_entity_poly.entity_id
_entity_poly.type
_entity_poly.pdbx_seq_one_letter_code
_entity_poly.pdbx_strand_id
1 'polypeptide(L)'
;MSQDTYELKAETRERVGKGSSRELRRNGLIPAVIYGDKQAPISIALSTNEVTQRIHAGGFKTTVATIDVNGEKIKVLPKDFQLDPVRDFTMHVNFLRVSGDSHVVVEVPVHFVNEEKSPGIKAGGVLNVVRHAVELHALAGNIPEFITADLAGLKVGDGIHISNVKLPKGTSPVIADRDFTI
;
A
#
# COMPACT_ATOMS: atom_id res chain seq x y z
N MET A 1 -14.96 -9.73 6.60
CA MET A 1 -13.78 -10.33 5.94
C MET A 1 -12.63 -10.16 6.89
N SER A 2 -11.99 -11.25 7.33
CA SER A 2 -10.82 -11.20 8.20
C SER A 2 -9.68 -10.56 7.42
N GLN A 3 -9.18 -9.43 7.89
CA GLN A 3 -7.95 -8.85 7.35
C GLN A 3 -6.84 -9.88 7.58
N ASP A 4 -6.24 -10.38 6.51
CA ASP A 4 -5.09 -11.28 6.59
C ASP A 4 -3.91 -10.48 7.16
N THR A 5 -3.79 -10.51 8.50
CA THR A 5 -2.65 -9.92 9.20
C THR A 5 -1.47 -10.86 9.04
N TYR A 6 -0.35 -10.39 8.56
CA TYR A 6 0.87 -11.19 8.45
C TYR A 6 1.91 -10.76 9.50
N GLU A 7 2.72 -11.72 9.93
CA GLU A 7 3.81 -11.46 10.86
C GLU A 7 5.16 -11.44 10.12
N LEU A 8 6.02 -10.49 10.49
CA LEU A 8 7.40 -10.39 10.04
C LEU A 8 8.33 -10.38 11.24
N LYS A 9 9.45 -11.10 11.14
CA LYS A 9 10.51 -11.07 12.16
C LYS A 9 11.52 -10.00 11.79
N ALA A 10 11.89 -9.17 12.77
CA ALA A 10 12.83 -8.08 12.59
C ALA A 10 13.91 -8.08 13.68
N GLU A 11 15.09 -7.64 13.31
CA GLU A 11 16.18 -7.38 14.23
C GLU A 11 16.41 -5.87 14.35
N THR A 12 16.71 -5.38 15.55
CA THR A 12 17.05 -3.96 15.74
C THR A 12 18.41 -3.63 15.16
N ARG A 13 18.55 -2.42 14.61
CA ARG A 13 19.79 -1.92 14.03
C ARG A 13 20.34 -0.76 14.84
N GLU A 14 21.54 -0.89 15.34
CA GLU A 14 22.28 0.22 15.99
C GLU A 14 23.04 1.08 14.97
N ARG A 15 23.61 0.43 13.93
CA ARG A 15 24.40 1.11 12.90
C ARG A 15 23.53 1.52 11.71
N VAL A 16 23.42 2.84 11.51
CA VAL A 16 22.72 3.46 10.37
C VAL A 16 23.74 4.07 9.42
N GLY A 17 23.46 4.04 8.12
CA GLY A 17 24.29 4.68 7.10
C GLY A 17 24.45 3.84 5.83
N LYS A 18 25.10 4.44 4.82
CA LYS A 18 25.25 3.86 3.47
C LYS A 18 26.01 2.52 3.46
N GLY A 19 27.08 2.43 4.23
CA GLY A 19 27.93 1.22 4.30
C GLY A 19 27.16 0.05 4.94
N SER A 20 26.60 0.27 6.12
CA SER A 20 25.82 -0.74 6.86
C SER A 20 24.59 -1.21 6.09
N SER A 21 23.88 -0.32 5.39
CA SER A 21 22.73 -0.70 4.55
C SER A 21 23.14 -1.55 3.33
N ARG A 22 24.32 -1.32 2.75
CA ARG A 22 24.86 -2.16 1.69
C ARG A 22 25.27 -3.54 2.18
N GLU A 23 25.84 -3.61 3.37
CA GLU A 23 26.23 -4.87 4.01
C GLU A 23 25.01 -5.74 4.30
N LEU A 24 23.94 -5.15 4.88
CA LEU A 24 22.69 -5.86 5.11
C LEU A 24 22.12 -6.47 3.83
N ARG A 25 22.05 -5.68 2.74
CA ARG A 25 21.51 -6.17 1.47
C ARG A 25 22.35 -7.31 0.86
N ARG A 26 23.67 -7.34 1.09
CA ARG A 26 24.53 -8.47 0.68
C ARG A 26 24.22 -9.74 1.48
N ASN A 27 23.77 -9.57 2.72
CA ASN A 27 23.40 -10.67 3.62
C ASN A 27 21.90 -11.07 3.48
N GLY A 28 21.20 -10.57 2.45
CA GLY A 28 19.79 -10.91 2.21
C GLY A 28 18.81 -10.22 3.17
N LEU A 29 19.24 -9.14 3.82
CA LEU A 29 18.42 -8.33 4.70
C LEU A 29 18.18 -6.95 4.10
N ILE A 30 17.03 -6.34 4.41
CA ILE A 30 16.71 -4.96 4.03
C ILE A 30 16.61 -4.06 5.25
N PRO A 31 17.09 -2.82 5.14
CA PRO A 31 16.83 -1.81 6.15
C PRO A 31 15.37 -1.36 6.08
N ALA A 32 14.76 -1.20 7.24
CA ALA A 32 13.43 -0.61 7.38
C ALA A 32 13.37 0.29 8.62
N VAL A 33 12.34 1.14 8.68
CA VAL A 33 12.12 2.04 9.81
C VAL A 33 10.67 1.97 10.23
N ILE A 34 10.45 1.82 11.53
CA ILE A 34 9.13 1.92 12.17
C ILE A 34 9.05 3.30 12.83
N TYR A 35 8.05 4.10 12.47
CA TYR A 35 7.82 5.44 13.03
C TYR A 35 6.33 5.67 13.32
N GLY A 36 6.03 6.74 14.03
CA GLY A 36 4.66 7.12 14.38
C GLY A 36 4.34 6.93 15.86
N ASP A 37 3.09 7.22 16.24
CA ASP A 37 2.57 7.12 17.62
C ASP A 37 3.35 7.97 18.64
N LYS A 38 3.91 9.10 18.20
CA LYS A 38 4.73 10.03 19.04
C LYS A 38 5.92 9.36 19.75
N GLN A 39 6.31 8.15 19.31
CA GLN A 39 7.46 7.43 19.84
C GLN A 39 8.68 7.61 18.93
N ALA A 40 9.87 7.37 19.48
CA ALA A 40 11.10 7.41 18.71
C ALA A 40 11.07 6.38 17.56
N PRO A 41 11.61 6.75 16.37
CA PRO A 41 11.71 5.80 15.26
C PRO A 41 12.66 4.66 15.61
N ILE A 42 12.26 3.43 15.24
CA ILE A 42 13.08 2.25 15.43
C ILE A 42 13.62 1.83 14.06
N SER A 43 14.94 1.74 13.94
CA SER A 43 15.60 1.17 12.76
C SER A 43 15.68 -0.35 12.90
N ILE A 44 15.19 -1.07 11.90
CA ILE A 44 15.13 -2.53 11.87
C ILE A 44 15.73 -3.11 10.60
N ALA A 45 16.04 -4.39 10.64
CA ALA A 45 16.41 -5.20 9.49
C ALA A 45 15.37 -6.33 9.32
N LEU A 46 14.95 -6.57 8.07
CA LEU A 46 13.97 -7.59 7.68
C LEU A 46 14.55 -8.50 6.62
N SER A 47 14.00 -9.71 6.48
CA SER A 47 14.34 -10.64 5.40
C SER A 47 13.89 -10.06 4.04
N THR A 48 14.81 -9.93 3.09
CA THR A 48 14.51 -9.44 1.73
C THR A 48 13.47 -10.33 1.04
N ASN A 49 13.61 -11.65 1.15
CA ASN A 49 12.74 -12.60 0.47
C ASN A 49 11.30 -12.52 0.97
N GLU A 50 11.11 -12.49 2.31
CA GLU A 50 9.77 -12.44 2.91
C GLU A 50 9.03 -11.15 2.52
N VAL A 51 9.71 -10.02 2.62
CA VAL A 51 9.11 -8.72 2.29
C VAL A 51 8.82 -8.61 0.79
N THR A 52 9.75 -9.01 -0.07
CA THR A 52 9.55 -8.98 -1.53
C THR A 52 8.39 -9.87 -1.97
N GLN A 53 8.27 -11.07 -1.41
CA GLN A 53 7.14 -11.96 -1.69
C GLN A 53 5.80 -11.32 -1.28
N ARG A 54 5.75 -10.64 -0.13
CA ARG A 54 4.53 -9.94 0.33
C ARG A 54 4.16 -8.76 -0.56
N ILE A 55 5.14 -8.00 -1.04
CA ILE A 55 4.92 -6.89 -1.98
C ILE A 55 4.35 -7.43 -3.31
N HIS A 56 4.93 -8.50 -3.85
CA HIS A 56 4.47 -9.10 -5.11
C HIS A 56 3.11 -9.82 -4.99
N ALA A 57 2.75 -10.29 -3.80
CA ALA A 57 1.42 -10.86 -3.55
C ALA A 57 0.29 -9.83 -3.66
N GLY A 58 0.62 -8.53 -3.63
CA GLY A 58 -0.35 -7.42 -3.66
C GLY A 58 -0.91 -7.07 -2.28
N GLY A 59 -1.56 -5.91 -2.18
CA GLY A 59 -2.19 -5.46 -0.94
C GLY A 59 -1.21 -5.06 0.19
N PHE A 60 0.10 -4.99 -0.09
CA PHE A 60 1.10 -4.71 0.94
C PHE A 60 0.86 -3.38 1.67
N LYS A 61 0.51 -2.31 0.94
CA LYS A 61 0.24 -0.98 1.51
C LYS A 61 -1.12 -0.87 2.23
N THR A 62 -2.03 -1.81 1.99
CA THR A 62 -3.39 -1.80 2.55
C THR A 62 -3.60 -2.79 3.70
N THR A 63 -2.62 -3.65 3.95
CA THR A 63 -2.69 -4.68 4.99
C THR A 63 -1.86 -4.31 6.22
N VAL A 64 -2.48 -4.41 7.40
CA VAL A 64 -1.79 -4.20 8.68
C VAL A 64 -0.91 -5.42 8.97
N ALA A 65 0.38 -5.17 9.21
CA ALA A 65 1.35 -6.18 9.59
C ALA A 65 1.65 -6.15 11.09
N THR A 66 2.04 -7.28 11.64
CA THR A 66 2.64 -7.36 12.97
C THR A 66 4.14 -7.62 12.80
N ILE A 67 4.98 -6.72 13.29
CA ILE A 67 6.43 -6.91 13.28
C ILE A 67 6.88 -7.32 14.68
N ASP A 68 7.53 -8.48 14.76
CA ASP A 68 8.20 -8.94 15.97
C ASP A 68 9.63 -8.40 15.99
N VAL A 69 9.89 -7.46 16.88
CA VAL A 69 11.19 -6.84 17.08
C VAL A 69 11.76 -7.34 18.41
N ASN A 70 12.63 -8.33 18.36
CA ASN A 70 13.27 -8.92 19.56
C ASN A 70 12.28 -9.42 20.63
N GLY A 71 11.10 -9.94 20.22
CA GLY A 71 10.05 -10.44 21.11
C GLY A 71 8.94 -9.41 21.42
N GLU A 72 9.07 -8.18 20.98
CA GLU A 72 8.02 -7.16 21.07
C GLU A 72 7.22 -7.11 19.76
N LYS A 73 5.92 -7.36 19.84
CA LYS A 73 5.02 -7.34 18.68
C LYS A 73 4.43 -5.94 18.48
N ILE A 74 4.77 -5.31 17.37
CA ILE A 74 4.33 -3.97 17.01
C ILE A 74 3.41 -4.06 15.79
N LYS A 75 2.19 -3.49 15.90
CA LYS A 75 1.28 -3.36 14.75
C LYS A 75 1.69 -2.18 13.90
N VAL A 76 1.85 -2.41 12.62
CA VAL A 76 2.33 -1.42 11.66
C VAL A 76 1.58 -1.50 10.34
N LEU A 77 1.52 -0.36 9.64
CA LEU A 77 1.07 -0.28 8.27
C LEU A 77 2.25 0.10 7.38
N PRO A 78 2.56 -0.69 6.32
CA PRO A 78 3.56 -0.29 5.35
C PRO A 78 3.10 0.98 4.62
N LYS A 79 3.91 2.04 4.69
CA LYS A 79 3.55 3.33 4.07
C LYS A 79 4.21 3.50 2.71
N ASP A 80 5.48 3.12 2.63
CA ASP A 80 6.27 3.26 1.41
C ASP A 80 7.34 2.19 1.33
N PHE A 81 7.71 1.81 0.10
CA PHE A 81 8.80 0.87 -0.16
C PHE A 81 9.55 1.24 -1.43
N GLN A 82 10.81 0.88 -1.47
CA GLN A 82 11.69 1.08 -2.62
C GLN A 82 12.10 -0.26 -3.19
N LEU A 83 11.91 -0.44 -4.50
CA LEU A 83 12.38 -1.60 -5.25
C LEU A 83 13.65 -1.25 -6.03
N ASP A 84 14.49 -2.25 -6.26
CA ASP A 84 15.61 -2.15 -7.19
C ASP A 84 15.05 -2.16 -8.63
N PRO A 85 15.35 -1.15 -9.46
CA PRO A 85 14.73 -1.01 -10.79
C PRO A 85 15.17 -2.08 -11.80
N VAL A 86 16.21 -2.86 -11.50
CA VAL A 86 16.76 -3.90 -12.39
C VAL A 86 16.41 -5.30 -11.92
N ARG A 87 16.49 -5.53 -10.62
CA ARG A 87 16.34 -6.86 -10.01
C ARG A 87 14.99 -7.05 -9.32
N ASP A 88 14.21 -5.99 -9.19
CA ASP A 88 12.86 -5.96 -8.63
C ASP A 88 12.72 -6.53 -7.21
N PHE A 89 13.78 -6.46 -6.42
CA PHE A 89 13.72 -6.80 -5.00
C PHE A 89 13.69 -5.56 -4.12
N THR A 90 13.14 -5.73 -2.93
CA THR A 90 12.95 -4.63 -1.98
C THR A 90 14.28 -4.12 -1.44
N MET A 91 14.48 -2.79 -1.50
CA MET A 91 15.66 -2.12 -0.96
C MET A 91 15.44 -1.44 0.38
N HIS A 92 14.24 -0.95 0.63
CA HIS A 92 13.87 -0.24 1.85
C HIS A 92 12.36 -0.28 2.06
N VAL A 93 11.92 -0.27 3.33
CA VAL A 93 10.50 -0.15 3.69
C VAL A 93 10.32 0.80 4.86
N ASN A 94 9.30 1.63 4.76
CA ASN A 94 8.85 2.52 5.83
C ASN A 94 7.54 1.99 6.41
N PHE A 95 7.49 1.81 7.73
CA PHE A 95 6.33 1.35 8.47
C PHE A 95 5.82 2.43 9.41
N LEU A 96 4.52 2.65 9.38
CA LEU A 96 3.81 3.52 10.31
C LEU A 96 3.21 2.66 11.44
N ARG A 97 3.50 3.00 12.71
CA ARG A 97 2.81 2.38 13.85
C ARG A 97 1.33 2.73 13.80
N VAL A 98 0.49 1.74 14.03
CA VAL A 98 -0.97 1.92 14.02
C VAL A 98 -1.59 1.30 15.25
N SER A 99 -2.50 2.04 15.88
CA SER A 99 -3.43 1.54 16.88
C SER A 99 -4.77 1.27 16.18
N GLY A 100 -5.59 0.37 16.71
CA GLY A 100 -6.84 -0.04 16.05
C GLY A 100 -7.78 1.10 15.67
N ASP A 101 -7.78 2.19 16.44
CA ASP A 101 -8.65 3.36 16.25
C ASP A 101 -7.93 4.53 15.53
N SER A 102 -6.72 4.32 15.04
CA SER A 102 -5.97 5.38 14.34
C SER A 102 -6.57 5.66 12.97
N HIS A 103 -6.78 6.95 12.67
CA HIS A 103 -7.03 7.37 11.29
C HIS A 103 -5.72 7.43 10.52
N VAL A 104 -5.68 6.71 9.41
CA VAL A 104 -4.50 6.62 8.55
C VAL A 104 -4.86 7.00 7.12
N VAL A 105 -3.90 7.59 6.43
CA VAL A 105 -3.98 7.81 4.99
C VAL A 105 -3.37 6.61 4.32
N VAL A 106 -4.14 5.93 3.49
CA VAL A 106 -3.70 4.74 2.74
C VAL A 106 -3.88 4.94 1.25
N GLU A 107 -2.95 4.43 0.47
CA GLU A 107 -3.02 4.40 -0.97
C GLU A 107 -3.65 3.07 -1.40
N VAL A 108 -4.90 3.14 -1.87
CA VAL A 108 -5.70 1.96 -2.22
C VAL A 108 -5.74 1.80 -3.72
N PRO A 109 -5.39 0.62 -4.28
CA PRO A 109 -5.43 0.36 -5.71
C PRO A 109 -6.87 0.37 -6.23
N VAL A 110 -7.04 0.82 -7.47
CA VAL A 110 -8.33 0.80 -8.18
C VAL A 110 -8.36 -0.35 -9.16
N HIS A 111 -9.37 -1.21 -9.03
CA HIS A 111 -9.63 -2.30 -9.96
C HIS A 111 -10.78 -1.91 -10.88
N PHE A 112 -10.52 -1.95 -12.17
CA PHE A 112 -11.51 -1.71 -13.21
C PHE A 112 -12.24 -2.99 -13.54
N VAL A 113 -13.56 -2.94 -13.57
CA VAL A 113 -14.41 -4.10 -13.86
C VAL A 113 -15.38 -3.81 -15.00
N ASN A 114 -15.92 -4.88 -15.61
CA ASN A 114 -16.90 -4.80 -16.69
C ASN A 114 -16.39 -4.10 -17.97
N GLU A 115 -15.11 -4.21 -18.28
CA GLU A 115 -14.52 -3.69 -19.52
C GLU A 115 -15.27 -4.17 -20.77
N GLU A 116 -15.63 -5.46 -20.80
CA GLU A 116 -16.37 -6.08 -21.90
C GLU A 116 -17.79 -5.50 -22.10
N LYS A 117 -18.36 -4.88 -21.05
CA LYS A 117 -19.71 -4.28 -21.09
C LYS A 117 -19.67 -2.80 -21.47
N SER A 118 -18.50 -2.21 -21.64
CA SER A 118 -18.34 -0.84 -22.07
C SER A 118 -18.60 -0.69 -23.57
N PRO A 119 -19.55 0.13 -24.01
CA PRO A 119 -19.77 0.43 -25.41
C PRO A 119 -18.56 1.13 -26.06
N GLY A 120 -17.81 1.92 -25.28
CA GLY A 120 -16.62 2.61 -25.75
C GLY A 120 -15.50 1.64 -26.15
N ILE A 121 -15.24 0.62 -25.31
CA ILE A 121 -14.22 -0.41 -25.61
C ILE A 121 -14.67 -1.27 -26.78
N LYS A 122 -15.96 -1.64 -26.86
CA LYS A 122 -16.52 -2.38 -28.01
C LYS A 122 -16.41 -1.62 -29.33
N ALA A 123 -16.46 -0.30 -29.30
CA ALA A 123 -16.26 0.55 -30.46
C ALA A 123 -14.79 0.74 -30.87
N GLY A 124 -13.85 0.05 -30.19
CA GLY A 124 -12.41 0.15 -30.44
C GLY A 124 -11.70 1.22 -29.62
N GLY A 125 -12.35 1.80 -28.62
CA GLY A 125 -11.73 2.71 -27.67
C GLY A 125 -10.72 2.00 -26.76
N VAL A 126 -9.72 2.74 -26.27
CA VAL A 126 -8.72 2.27 -25.33
C VAL A 126 -8.98 2.92 -23.97
N LEU A 127 -8.94 2.12 -22.90
CA LEU A 127 -9.00 2.63 -21.54
C LEU A 127 -7.68 3.34 -21.20
N ASN A 128 -7.77 4.62 -20.86
CA ASN A 128 -6.65 5.39 -20.35
C ASN A 128 -6.81 5.58 -18.84
N VAL A 129 -6.03 4.84 -18.05
CA VAL A 129 -6.03 4.93 -16.60
C VAL A 129 -5.18 6.10 -16.16
N VAL A 130 -5.80 7.13 -15.57
CA VAL A 130 -5.11 8.32 -15.07
C VAL A 130 -4.51 8.07 -13.68
N ARG A 131 -5.20 7.28 -12.85
CA ARG A 131 -4.77 6.92 -11.51
C ARG A 131 -4.99 5.45 -11.24
N HIS A 132 -3.91 4.74 -10.92
CA HIS A 132 -3.96 3.32 -10.54
C HIS A 132 -4.30 3.11 -9.05
N ALA A 133 -4.15 4.15 -8.23
CA ALA A 133 -4.46 4.14 -6.81
C ALA A 133 -5.01 5.48 -6.34
N VAL A 134 -5.79 5.45 -5.27
CA VAL A 134 -6.41 6.64 -4.64
C VAL A 134 -6.04 6.67 -3.16
N GLU A 135 -5.63 7.85 -2.69
CA GLU A 135 -5.38 8.08 -1.28
C GLU A 135 -6.70 8.29 -0.52
N LEU A 136 -6.91 7.46 0.50
CA LEU A 136 -8.09 7.50 1.35
C LEU A 136 -7.70 7.67 2.82
N HIS A 137 -8.51 8.44 3.53
CA HIS A 137 -8.57 8.37 4.98
C HIS A 137 -9.36 7.13 5.38
N ALA A 138 -8.79 6.24 6.16
CA ALA A 138 -9.43 5.04 6.68
C ALA A 138 -9.06 4.82 8.14
N LEU A 139 -9.90 4.08 8.87
CA LEU A 139 -9.53 3.53 10.17
C LEU A 139 -8.58 2.35 9.97
N ALA A 140 -7.51 2.24 10.78
CA ALA A 140 -6.54 1.16 10.68
C ALA A 140 -7.16 -0.24 10.77
N GLY A 141 -8.29 -0.36 11.48
CA GLY A 141 -9.06 -1.60 11.58
C GLY A 141 -9.99 -1.89 10.38
N ASN A 142 -10.13 -0.98 9.40
CA ASN A 142 -11.06 -1.14 8.27
C ASN A 142 -10.50 -0.55 6.99
N ILE A 143 -9.30 -0.97 6.62
CA ILE A 143 -8.63 -0.54 5.38
C ILE A 143 -9.15 -1.42 4.23
N PRO A 144 -9.70 -0.84 3.14
CA PRO A 144 -10.10 -1.63 1.97
C PRO A 144 -8.87 -2.11 1.20
N GLU A 145 -8.91 -3.35 0.71
CA GLU A 145 -7.82 -3.91 -0.11
C GLU A 145 -7.75 -3.25 -1.49
N PHE A 146 -8.91 -2.96 -2.09
CA PHE A 146 -9.04 -2.29 -3.39
C PHE A 146 -10.36 -1.54 -3.50
N ILE A 147 -10.44 -0.64 -4.46
CA ILE A 147 -11.65 0.07 -4.85
C ILE A 147 -12.06 -0.44 -6.23
N THR A 148 -13.36 -0.63 -6.44
CA THR A 148 -13.88 -1.09 -7.73
C THR A 148 -14.47 0.07 -8.51
N ALA A 149 -13.94 0.31 -9.72
CA ALA A 149 -14.48 1.24 -10.69
C ALA A 149 -15.20 0.47 -11.81
N ASP A 150 -16.48 0.73 -11.99
CA ASP A 150 -17.31 0.03 -12.98
C ASP A 150 -17.29 0.79 -14.31
N LEU A 151 -16.84 0.12 -15.36
CA LEU A 151 -16.76 0.64 -16.73
C LEU A 151 -18.03 0.40 -17.57
N ALA A 152 -19.05 -0.27 -17.00
CA ALA A 152 -20.27 -0.60 -17.74
C ALA A 152 -20.99 0.65 -18.23
N GLY A 153 -21.30 0.71 -19.51
CA GLY A 153 -22.07 1.80 -20.13
C GLY A 153 -21.26 3.03 -20.55
N LEU A 154 -19.95 3.09 -20.29
CA LEU A 154 -19.09 4.19 -20.71
C LEU A 154 -18.87 4.20 -22.21
N LYS A 155 -18.99 5.38 -22.82
CA LYS A 155 -18.74 5.64 -24.23
C LYS A 155 -17.35 6.22 -24.44
N VAL A 156 -16.92 6.29 -25.71
CA VAL A 156 -15.68 6.99 -26.07
C VAL A 156 -15.80 8.47 -25.72
N GLY A 157 -14.85 8.96 -24.90
CA GLY A 157 -14.82 10.33 -24.39
C GLY A 157 -15.41 10.52 -22.99
N ASP A 158 -16.06 9.49 -22.43
CA ASP A 158 -16.53 9.54 -21.05
C ASP A 158 -15.34 9.29 -20.06
N GLY A 159 -15.42 9.91 -18.87
CA GLY A 159 -14.45 9.72 -17.81
C GLY A 159 -15.13 9.26 -16.51
N ILE A 160 -14.39 8.50 -15.70
CA ILE A 160 -14.82 8.14 -14.34
C ILE A 160 -14.16 9.08 -13.34
N HIS A 161 -15.00 9.68 -12.50
CA HIS A 161 -14.57 10.53 -11.39
C HIS A 161 -14.74 9.80 -10.06
N ILE A 162 -14.06 10.28 -9.02
CA ILE A 162 -14.12 9.67 -7.69
C ILE A 162 -15.55 9.63 -7.13
N SER A 163 -16.40 10.60 -7.47
CA SER A 163 -17.82 10.64 -7.09
C SER A 163 -18.63 9.46 -7.64
N ASN A 164 -18.21 8.89 -8.78
CA ASN A 164 -18.90 7.78 -9.43
C ASN A 164 -18.50 6.41 -8.85
N VAL A 165 -17.49 6.38 -7.99
CA VAL A 165 -16.94 5.15 -7.41
C VAL A 165 -17.53 4.92 -6.02
N LYS A 166 -17.99 3.71 -5.75
CA LYS A 166 -18.51 3.31 -4.44
C LYS A 166 -17.37 3.12 -3.46
N LEU A 167 -17.17 4.09 -2.57
CA LEU A 167 -16.22 3.97 -1.48
C LEU A 167 -16.78 3.10 -0.35
N PRO A 168 -15.97 2.26 0.29
CA PRO A 168 -16.36 1.51 1.48
C PRO A 168 -16.77 2.43 2.63
N LYS A 169 -17.63 1.92 3.51
CA LYS A 169 -18.09 2.68 4.69
C LYS A 169 -16.92 3.01 5.62
N GLY A 170 -16.85 4.27 6.05
CA GLY A 170 -15.79 4.74 6.96
C GLY A 170 -14.49 5.16 6.25
N THR A 171 -14.51 5.29 4.91
CA THR A 171 -13.41 5.86 4.14
C THR A 171 -13.84 7.16 3.46
N SER A 172 -12.92 8.09 3.33
CA SER A 172 -13.11 9.36 2.60
C SER A 172 -11.85 9.68 1.78
N PRO A 173 -11.98 10.26 0.60
CA PRO A 173 -10.83 10.64 -0.20
C PRO A 173 -10.06 11.78 0.50
N VAL A 174 -8.73 11.75 0.40
CA VAL A 174 -7.85 12.80 0.93
C VAL A 174 -8.07 14.11 0.17
N ILE A 175 -8.24 14.02 -1.15
CA ILE A 175 -8.56 15.15 -2.02
C ILE A 175 -10.07 15.26 -2.09
N ALA A 176 -10.66 16.13 -1.26
CA ALA A 176 -12.10 16.41 -1.26
C ALA A 176 -12.48 17.69 -2.02
N ASP A 177 -11.48 18.54 -2.33
CA ASP A 177 -11.71 19.87 -2.93
C ASP A 177 -12.15 19.83 -4.39
N ARG A 178 -11.93 18.72 -5.06
CA ARG A 178 -12.25 18.52 -6.48
C ARG A 178 -12.62 17.08 -6.79
N ASP A 179 -13.53 16.91 -7.74
CA ASP A 179 -13.87 15.62 -8.31
C ASP A 179 -12.84 15.26 -9.38
N PHE A 180 -11.85 14.45 -9.01
CA PHE A 180 -10.75 14.08 -9.91
C PHE A 180 -11.05 12.81 -10.69
N THR A 181 -10.49 12.71 -11.89
CA THR A 181 -10.58 11.54 -12.77
C THR A 181 -9.65 10.42 -12.27
N ILE A 182 -10.08 9.19 -12.40
CA ILE A 182 -9.38 7.95 -12.01
C ILE A 182 -8.74 7.28 -13.23
#